data_e01b9168355b01f05b3fda766725368d
#
_entry.id   e01b9168355b01f05b3fda766725368d
#
_cell.length_a   1.000
_cell.length_b   1.000
_cell.length_c   1.000
_cell.angle_alpha   90.00
_cell.angle_beta   90.00
_cell.angle_gamma   90.00
#
_symmetry.space_group_name_H-M   'P 1'
#
loop_
_entity.id
_entity.type
_entity.pdbx_description
1 polymer ?
#
loop_
_entity_poly.entity_id
_entity_poly.type
_entity_poly.pdbx_seq_one_letter_code
_entity_poly.pdbx_strand_id
1 'polypeptide(L)'
;LSGAEQARADRLLAPGHRAAYIRAHAGLRLILAAPLATPPARIEFQQGPQGKPAVAGALEFNLTTSGDLALVALRWDQAVGIDCERPTANRNLLGIARRLFSPAEVELLLAASEAERPALFIRFWTALEASVKLEGRGLFQPAEADSPQPEIIHFAPQPGYVAALASREPPPLASWTARRLLFPD
;
A
#
# COMPACT_ATOMS: atom_id res chain seq x y z
N LEU A 1 -8.73 5.70 17.49
CA LEU A 1 -9.27 6.34 16.28
C LEU A 1 -9.72 7.76 16.58
N SER A 2 -9.57 8.66 15.61
CA SER A 2 -10.19 9.98 15.66
C SER A 2 -11.71 9.89 15.40
N GLY A 3 -12.45 10.97 15.69
CA GLY A 3 -13.89 11.01 15.38
C GLY A 3 -14.20 10.82 13.89
N ALA A 4 -13.35 11.33 13.00
CA ALA A 4 -13.50 11.17 11.55
C ALA A 4 -13.28 9.70 11.11
N GLU A 5 -12.29 9.02 11.67
CA GLU A 5 -12.05 7.60 11.41
C GLU A 5 -13.18 6.73 11.97
N GLN A 6 -13.71 7.08 13.13
CA GLN A 6 -14.84 6.39 13.72
C GLN A 6 -16.09 6.54 12.85
N ALA A 7 -16.40 7.76 12.43
CA ALA A 7 -17.50 8.04 11.51
C ALA A 7 -17.35 7.32 10.16
N ARG A 8 -16.12 7.12 9.67
CA ARG A 8 -15.85 6.32 8.48
C ARG A 8 -16.07 4.83 8.73
N ALA A 9 -15.59 4.30 9.85
CA ALA A 9 -15.81 2.92 10.25
C ALA A 9 -17.31 2.59 10.36
N ASP A 10 -18.10 3.50 10.93
CA ASP A 10 -19.54 3.33 11.11
C ASP A 10 -20.33 3.27 9.79
N ARG A 11 -19.79 3.84 8.71
CA ARG A 11 -20.38 3.75 7.36
C ARG A 11 -20.08 2.42 6.65
N LEU A 12 -19.16 1.61 7.16
CA LEU A 12 -18.84 0.31 6.57
C LEU A 12 -19.89 -0.72 7.02
N LEU A 13 -20.73 -1.14 6.06
CA LEU A 13 -21.86 -2.02 6.33
C LEU A 13 -21.45 -3.45 6.67
N ALA A 14 -20.38 -3.96 6.04
CA ALA A 14 -19.88 -5.32 6.29
C ALA A 14 -19.05 -5.36 7.59
N PRO A 15 -19.47 -6.15 8.61
CA PRO A 15 -18.77 -6.20 9.91
C PRO A 15 -17.27 -6.53 9.79
N GLY A 16 -16.91 -7.45 8.89
CA GLY A 16 -15.51 -7.81 8.62
C GLY A 16 -14.69 -6.63 8.06
N HIS A 17 -15.24 -5.86 7.12
CA HIS A 17 -14.58 -4.67 6.57
C HIS A 17 -14.44 -3.57 7.62
N ARG A 18 -15.47 -3.38 8.47
CA ARG A 18 -15.41 -2.42 9.58
C ARG A 18 -14.32 -2.80 10.57
N ALA A 19 -14.26 -4.05 10.99
CA ALA A 19 -13.24 -4.54 11.92
C ALA A 19 -11.83 -4.42 11.33
N ALA A 20 -11.64 -4.79 10.07
CA ALA A 20 -10.35 -4.64 9.37
C ALA A 20 -9.92 -3.17 9.28
N TYR A 21 -10.83 -2.26 8.95
CA TYR A 21 -10.56 -0.83 8.93
C TYR A 21 -10.13 -0.31 10.31
N ILE A 22 -10.86 -0.66 11.37
CA ILE A 22 -10.55 -0.23 12.73
C ILE A 22 -9.16 -0.73 13.14
N ARG A 23 -8.85 -2.02 12.92
CA ARG A 23 -7.54 -2.60 13.24
C ARG A 23 -6.41 -1.92 12.47
N ALA A 24 -6.58 -1.70 11.17
CA ALA A 24 -5.57 -1.08 10.33
C ALA A 24 -5.25 0.35 10.77
N HIS A 25 -6.27 1.17 11.03
CA HIS A 25 -6.09 2.56 11.46
C HIS A 25 -5.61 2.68 12.92
N ALA A 26 -6.06 1.82 13.82
CA ALA A 26 -5.51 1.74 15.17
C ALA A 26 -4.03 1.32 15.13
N GLY A 27 -3.69 0.31 14.32
CA GLY A 27 -2.32 -0.13 14.10
C GLY A 27 -1.43 0.97 13.53
N LEU A 28 -1.91 1.69 12.52
CA LEU A 28 -1.21 2.84 11.95
C LEU A 28 -0.85 3.87 13.04
N ARG A 29 -1.82 4.25 13.88
CA ARG A 29 -1.61 5.20 14.98
C ARG A 29 -0.58 4.70 16.00
N LEU A 30 -0.64 3.43 16.37
CA LEU A 30 0.33 2.82 17.28
C LEU A 30 1.74 2.79 16.69
N ILE A 31 1.86 2.50 15.40
CA ILE A 31 3.15 2.48 14.68
C ILE A 31 3.74 3.89 14.58
N LEU A 32 2.92 4.90 14.29
CA LEU A 32 3.36 6.29 14.13
C LEU A 32 3.68 6.97 15.47
N ALA A 33 3.15 6.49 16.59
CA ALA A 33 3.26 7.14 17.90
C ALA A 33 4.72 7.33 18.35
N ALA A 34 5.55 6.30 18.19
CA ALA A 34 6.95 6.35 18.63
C ALA A 34 7.80 7.31 17.77
N PRO A 35 7.82 7.21 16.43
CA PRO A 35 8.61 8.13 15.61
C PRO A 35 8.13 9.58 15.72
N LEU A 36 6.84 9.82 15.96
CA LEU A 36 6.30 11.18 16.12
C LEU A 36 6.40 11.69 17.56
N ALA A 37 6.85 10.89 18.51
CA ALA A 37 6.82 11.20 19.95
C ALA A 37 5.45 11.75 20.40
N THR A 38 4.36 11.21 19.83
CA THR A 38 2.99 11.68 20.01
C THR A 38 2.08 10.52 20.42
N PRO A 39 1.26 10.67 21.46
CA PRO A 39 0.29 9.63 21.82
C PRO A 39 -0.62 9.25 20.64
N PRO A 40 -0.92 7.95 20.41
CA PRO A 40 -1.69 7.50 19.24
C PRO A 40 -3.01 8.24 19.02
N ALA A 41 -3.72 8.58 20.10
CA ALA A 41 -4.99 9.29 20.05
C ALA A 41 -4.84 10.78 19.65
N ARG A 42 -3.65 11.35 19.78
CA ARG A 42 -3.37 12.78 19.48
C ARG A 42 -2.71 12.98 18.11
N ILE A 43 -2.44 11.92 17.36
CA ILE A 43 -1.90 12.06 16.02
C ILE A 43 -2.98 12.66 15.12
N GLU A 44 -2.66 13.77 14.48
CA GLU A 44 -3.53 14.46 13.53
C GLU A 44 -3.09 14.13 12.10
N PHE A 45 -4.01 13.56 11.33
CA PHE A 45 -3.79 13.31 9.91
C PHE A 45 -4.28 14.50 9.09
N GLN A 46 -3.43 14.91 8.16
CA GLN A 46 -3.74 15.89 7.13
C GLN A 46 -4.10 15.15 5.83
N GLN A 47 -4.88 15.78 4.96
CA GLN A 47 -5.10 15.26 3.62
C GLN A 47 -4.01 15.81 2.69
N GLY A 48 -3.15 14.93 2.23
CA GLY A 48 -2.23 15.22 1.16
C GLY A 48 -2.90 15.16 -0.23
N PRO A 49 -2.11 15.24 -1.30
CA PRO A 49 -2.61 15.12 -2.66
C PRO A 49 -3.46 13.85 -2.84
N GLN A 50 -4.57 14.00 -3.58
CA GLN A 50 -5.51 12.89 -3.88
C GLN A 50 -6.02 12.13 -2.64
N GLY A 51 -5.99 12.77 -1.46
CA GLY A 51 -6.48 12.18 -0.22
C GLY A 51 -5.50 11.23 0.47
N LYS A 52 -4.24 11.15 0.04
CA LYS A 52 -3.19 10.41 0.75
C LYS A 52 -3.04 11.01 2.16
N PRO A 53 -3.20 10.22 3.24
CA PRO A 53 -3.01 10.75 4.58
C PRO A 53 -1.54 11.10 4.81
N ALA A 54 -1.31 12.24 5.50
CA ALA A 54 0.01 12.73 5.88
C ALA A 54 0.00 13.16 7.37
N VAL A 55 1.17 13.31 7.95
CA VAL A 55 1.37 13.90 9.26
C VAL A 55 2.27 15.14 9.14
N ALA A 56 2.23 16.01 10.14
CA ALA A 56 3.15 17.14 10.16
C ALA A 56 4.60 16.68 10.32
N GLY A 57 5.52 17.39 9.64
CA GLY A 57 6.96 17.10 9.68
C GLY A 57 7.44 16.25 8.52
N ALA A 58 8.61 15.64 8.68
CA ALA A 58 9.34 14.95 7.63
C ALA A 58 9.08 13.42 7.57
N LEU A 59 8.20 12.90 8.44
CA LEU A 59 7.87 11.48 8.42
C LEU A 59 6.85 11.20 7.33
N GLU A 60 7.28 10.45 6.33
CA GLU A 60 6.43 9.93 5.27
C GLU A 60 5.94 8.52 5.62
N PHE A 61 4.70 8.22 5.26
CA PHE A 61 4.15 6.90 5.45
C PHE A 61 3.15 6.53 4.36
N ASN A 62 2.93 5.22 4.24
CA ASN A 62 1.85 4.69 3.42
C ASN A 62 1.26 3.44 4.06
N LEU A 63 -0.05 3.28 3.95
CA LEU A 63 -0.82 2.15 4.47
C LEU A 63 -1.48 1.40 3.31
N THR A 64 -1.42 0.09 3.33
CA THR A 64 -2.23 -0.79 2.47
C THR A 64 -2.91 -1.87 3.30
N THR A 65 -4.05 -2.35 2.82
CA THR A 65 -4.81 -3.43 3.47
C THR A 65 -5.29 -4.43 2.42
N SER A 66 -5.14 -5.73 2.70
CA SER A 66 -5.68 -6.80 1.85
C SER A 66 -6.10 -7.96 2.76
N GLY A 67 -7.38 -8.33 2.73
CA GLY A 67 -7.94 -9.32 3.65
C GLY A 67 -7.71 -8.93 5.12
N ASP A 68 -7.04 -9.80 5.87
CA ASP A 68 -6.75 -9.60 7.30
C ASP A 68 -5.38 -8.94 7.56
N LEU A 69 -4.65 -8.62 6.51
CA LEU A 69 -3.33 -8.01 6.60
C LEU A 69 -3.39 -6.51 6.34
N ALA A 70 -2.70 -5.75 7.18
CA ALA A 70 -2.37 -4.35 6.93
C ALA A 70 -0.85 -4.17 6.95
N LEU A 71 -0.30 -3.43 6.01
CA LEU A 71 1.10 -3.07 5.98
C LEU A 71 1.26 -1.55 6.04
N VAL A 72 2.22 -1.09 6.83
CA VAL A 72 2.60 0.32 6.92
C VAL A 72 4.08 0.44 6.55
N ALA A 73 4.37 1.24 5.56
CA ALA A 73 5.74 1.67 5.26
C ALA A 73 5.97 3.05 5.86
N LEU A 74 7.14 3.25 6.47
CA LEU A 74 7.57 4.53 7.07
C LEU A 74 8.93 4.92 6.52
N ARG A 75 9.11 6.20 6.29
CA ARG A 75 10.40 6.76 5.89
C ARG A 75 10.52 8.22 6.32
N TRP A 76 11.72 8.65 6.71
CA TRP A 76 12.03 10.06 6.95
C TRP A 76 12.44 10.74 5.66
N ASP A 77 11.99 11.96 5.46
CA ASP A 77 12.41 12.91 4.40
C ASP A 77 12.15 12.46 2.96
N GLN A 78 11.56 11.28 2.74
CA GLN A 78 11.30 10.78 1.39
C GLN A 78 9.98 10.02 1.33
N ALA A 79 9.24 10.27 0.26
CA ALA A 79 7.99 9.57 -0.01
C ALA A 79 8.21 8.06 -0.14
N VAL A 80 7.23 7.31 0.31
CA VAL A 80 7.16 5.86 0.19
C VAL A 80 5.76 5.43 -0.23
N GLY A 81 5.68 4.39 -1.05
CA GLY A 81 4.44 3.74 -1.41
C GLY A 81 4.52 2.25 -1.11
N ILE A 82 3.44 1.66 -0.64
CA ILE A 82 3.34 0.22 -0.38
C ILE A 82 2.00 -0.30 -0.86
N ASP A 83 2.03 -1.45 -1.49
CA ASP A 83 0.82 -2.20 -1.79
C ASP A 83 0.97 -3.68 -1.48
N CYS A 84 -0.15 -4.31 -1.17
CA CYS A 84 -0.19 -5.72 -0.82
C CYS A 84 -1.52 -6.32 -1.28
N GLU A 85 -1.44 -7.48 -1.94
CA GLU A 85 -2.61 -8.17 -2.43
C GLU A 85 -2.53 -9.68 -2.24
N ARG A 86 -3.70 -10.27 -2.13
CA ARG A 86 -3.89 -11.71 -2.17
C ARG A 86 -4.34 -12.10 -3.60
N PRO A 87 -3.63 -13.01 -4.28
CA PRO A 87 -4.07 -13.49 -5.59
C PRO A 87 -5.50 -14.06 -5.51
N THR A 88 -6.38 -13.58 -6.38
CA THR A 88 -7.76 -14.08 -6.49
C THR A 88 -8.04 -14.56 -7.90
N ALA A 89 -8.73 -15.71 -8.01
CA ALA A 89 -8.93 -16.39 -9.27
C ALA A 89 -9.94 -15.73 -10.25
N ASN A 90 -10.74 -14.76 -9.81
CA ASN A 90 -11.95 -14.32 -10.52
C ASN A 90 -11.91 -12.91 -11.09
N ARG A 91 -10.76 -12.41 -11.58
CA ARG A 91 -10.70 -11.10 -12.24
C ARG A 91 -10.44 -11.26 -13.73
N ASN A 92 -11.01 -10.38 -14.55
CA ASN A 92 -10.62 -10.21 -15.95
C ASN A 92 -9.21 -9.58 -16.01
N LEU A 93 -8.20 -10.37 -15.66
CA LEU A 93 -6.82 -9.90 -15.49
C LEU A 93 -6.28 -9.22 -16.76
N LEU A 94 -6.50 -9.83 -17.91
CA LEU A 94 -5.99 -9.28 -19.17
C LEU A 94 -6.71 -8.01 -19.61
N GLY A 95 -8.00 -7.88 -19.32
CA GLY A 95 -8.74 -6.64 -19.58
C GLY A 95 -8.23 -5.48 -18.73
N ILE A 96 -7.90 -5.72 -17.46
CA ILE A 96 -7.30 -4.73 -16.57
C ILE A 96 -5.86 -4.42 -17.03
N ALA A 97 -5.06 -5.45 -17.30
CA ALA A 97 -3.67 -5.30 -17.73
C ALA A 97 -3.54 -4.42 -18.97
N ARG A 98 -4.36 -4.65 -20.01
CA ARG A 98 -4.34 -3.85 -21.26
C ARG A 98 -4.65 -2.36 -21.05
N ARG A 99 -5.27 -1.99 -19.96
CA ARG A 99 -5.64 -0.60 -19.64
C ARG A 99 -4.60 0.11 -18.77
N LEU A 100 -3.84 -0.63 -17.99
CA LEU A 100 -3.06 -0.07 -16.88
C LEU A 100 -1.58 -0.43 -16.92
N PHE A 101 -1.21 -1.54 -17.54
CA PHE A 101 0.16 -2.01 -17.58
C PHE A 101 0.86 -1.59 -18.88
N SER A 102 2.17 -1.57 -18.85
CA SER A 102 2.98 -1.33 -20.03
C SER A 102 2.79 -2.43 -21.08
N PRO A 103 3.04 -2.15 -22.39
CA PRO A 103 2.98 -3.18 -23.42
C PRO A 103 3.84 -4.41 -23.10
N ALA A 104 5.04 -4.21 -22.55
CA ALA A 104 5.94 -5.31 -22.19
C ALA A 104 5.37 -6.19 -21.08
N GLU A 105 4.74 -5.62 -20.05
CA GLU A 105 4.08 -6.39 -18.98
C GLU A 105 2.87 -7.15 -19.51
N VAL A 106 2.11 -6.58 -20.43
CA VAL A 106 0.99 -7.26 -21.09
C VAL A 106 1.50 -8.46 -21.91
N GLU A 107 2.58 -8.33 -22.65
CA GLU A 107 3.20 -9.43 -23.40
C GLU A 107 3.67 -10.55 -22.47
N LEU A 108 4.30 -10.23 -21.35
CA LEU A 108 4.69 -11.21 -20.34
C LEU A 108 3.48 -11.97 -19.77
N LEU A 109 2.38 -11.26 -19.50
CA LEU A 109 1.14 -11.89 -19.03
C LEU A 109 0.49 -12.80 -20.08
N LEU A 110 0.57 -12.43 -21.35
CA LEU A 110 0.06 -13.26 -22.44
C LEU A 110 0.89 -14.53 -22.66
N ALA A 111 2.22 -14.43 -22.49
CA ALA A 111 3.14 -15.55 -22.60
C ALA A 111 3.10 -16.50 -21.40
N ALA A 112 2.67 -16.02 -20.23
CA ALA A 112 2.56 -16.84 -19.02
C ALA A 112 1.45 -17.90 -19.13
N SER A 113 1.68 -19.06 -18.55
CA SER A 113 0.66 -20.12 -18.42
C SER A 113 -0.55 -19.62 -17.61
N GLU A 114 -1.70 -20.28 -17.77
CA GLU A 114 -2.90 -19.94 -17.00
C GLU A 114 -2.68 -20.05 -15.48
N ALA A 115 -1.85 -20.98 -15.05
CA ALA A 115 -1.53 -21.17 -13.64
C ALA A 115 -0.62 -20.06 -13.07
N GLU A 116 0.31 -19.55 -13.87
CA GLU A 116 1.28 -18.52 -13.44
C GLU A 116 0.73 -17.09 -13.58
N ARG A 117 -0.18 -16.88 -14.53
CA ARG A 117 -0.71 -15.55 -14.87
C ARG A 117 -1.29 -14.78 -13.69
N PRO A 118 -2.07 -15.36 -12.76
CA PRO A 118 -2.59 -14.64 -11.60
C PRO A 118 -1.48 -14.09 -10.68
N ALA A 119 -0.45 -14.89 -10.43
CA ALA A 119 0.67 -14.46 -9.58
C ALA A 119 1.49 -13.35 -10.24
N LEU A 120 1.74 -13.46 -11.55
CA LEU A 120 2.44 -12.44 -12.33
C LEU A 120 1.62 -11.13 -12.41
N PHE A 121 0.32 -11.22 -12.62
CA PHE A 121 -0.58 -10.08 -12.62
C PHE A 121 -0.53 -9.33 -11.29
N ILE A 122 -0.66 -10.03 -10.17
CA ILE A 122 -0.64 -9.42 -8.83
C ILE A 122 0.71 -8.78 -8.55
N ARG A 123 1.81 -9.34 -9.05
CA ARG A 123 3.13 -8.73 -8.95
C ARG A 123 3.18 -7.38 -9.68
N PHE A 124 2.69 -7.28 -10.90
CA PHE A 124 2.62 -6.00 -11.64
C PHE A 124 1.62 -5.03 -11.01
N TRP A 125 0.49 -5.54 -10.55
CA TRP A 125 -0.53 -4.73 -9.89
C TRP A 125 -0.01 -4.06 -8.62
N THR A 126 0.61 -4.82 -7.73
CA THR A 126 1.17 -4.27 -6.49
C THR A 126 2.30 -3.27 -6.76
N ALA A 127 3.13 -3.48 -7.79
CA ALA A 127 4.14 -2.52 -8.21
C ALA A 127 3.52 -1.21 -8.69
N LEU A 128 2.50 -1.27 -9.54
CA LEU A 128 1.78 -0.11 -10.04
C LEU A 128 1.11 0.67 -8.91
N GLU A 129 0.35 -0.02 -8.04
CA GLU A 129 -0.34 0.60 -6.90
C GLU A 129 0.65 1.23 -5.90
N ALA A 130 1.77 0.56 -5.61
CA ALA A 130 2.81 1.13 -4.76
C ALA A 130 3.40 2.41 -5.37
N SER A 131 3.65 2.43 -6.70
CA SER A 131 4.14 3.62 -7.40
C SER A 131 3.14 4.77 -7.37
N VAL A 132 1.87 4.49 -7.64
CA VAL A 132 0.76 5.45 -7.57
C VAL A 132 0.64 6.05 -6.16
N LYS A 133 0.74 5.22 -5.12
CA LYS A 133 0.69 5.64 -3.71
C LYS A 133 1.92 6.44 -3.28
N LEU A 134 3.10 6.12 -3.82
CA LEU A 134 4.31 6.91 -3.63
C LEU A 134 4.09 8.35 -4.11
N GLU A 135 3.59 8.49 -5.33
CA GLU A 135 3.38 9.77 -5.99
C GLU A 135 2.14 10.52 -5.45
N GLY A 136 1.28 9.85 -4.71
CA GLY A 136 0.02 10.43 -4.20
C GLY A 136 -0.94 10.82 -5.31
N ARG A 137 -0.93 10.12 -6.45
CA ARG A 137 -1.81 10.33 -7.60
C ARG A 137 -2.92 9.29 -7.68
N GLY A 138 -3.91 9.54 -8.52
CA GLY A 138 -4.93 8.54 -8.85
C GLY A 138 -4.41 7.50 -9.85
N LEU A 139 -4.93 6.27 -9.79
CA LEU A 139 -4.51 5.15 -10.64
C LEU A 139 -4.59 5.46 -12.16
N PHE A 140 -5.55 6.27 -12.57
CA PHE A 140 -5.76 6.65 -13.97
C PHE A 140 -5.12 8.00 -14.35
N GLN A 141 -4.40 8.62 -13.44
CA GLN A 141 -3.66 9.84 -13.73
C GLN A 141 -2.28 9.48 -14.25
N PRO A 142 -1.80 10.12 -15.33
CA PRO A 142 -0.45 9.88 -15.82
C PRO A 142 0.57 10.26 -14.74
N ALA A 143 1.70 9.57 -14.73
CA ALA A 143 2.87 10.04 -13.99
C ALA A 143 3.35 11.38 -14.55
N GLU A 144 3.96 12.23 -13.73
CA GLU A 144 4.62 13.42 -14.21
C GLU A 144 5.76 13.03 -15.18
N ALA A 145 5.81 13.67 -16.34
CA ALA A 145 6.68 13.27 -17.45
C ALA A 145 8.18 13.20 -17.08
N ASP A 146 8.61 14.08 -16.19
CA ASP A 146 10.02 14.20 -15.75
C ASP A 146 10.28 13.55 -14.37
N SER A 147 9.30 12.85 -13.81
CA SER A 147 9.47 12.20 -12.51
C SER A 147 10.33 10.94 -12.63
N PRO A 148 11.42 10.81 -11.87
CA PRO A 148 12.23 9.60 -11.90
C PRO A 148 11.38 8.40 -11.49
N GLN A 149 11.54 7.30 -12.24
CA GLN A 149 10.81 6.07 -11.94
C GLN A 149 11.25 5.53 -10.57
N PRO A 150 10.31 5.11 -9.74
CA PRO A 150 10.66 4.53 -8.45
C PRO A 150 11.29 3.14 -8.62
N GLU A 151 12.17 2.80 -7.72
CA GLU A 151 12.59 1.41 -7.54
C GLU A 151 11.50 0.63 -6.82
N ILE A 152 11.25 -0.59 -7.30
CA ILE A 152 10.23 -1.48 -6.77
C ILE A 152 10.88 -2.67 -6.09
N ILE A 153 10.56 -2.85 -4.83
CA ILE A 153 11.01 -4.02 -4.05
C ILE A 153 9.79 -4.91 -3.79
N HIS A 154 9.83 -6.11 -4.37
CA HIS A 154 8.80 -7.13 -4.15
C HIS A 154 9.16 -8.02 -2.97
N PHE A 155 8.17 -8.37 -2.17
CA PHE A 155 8.31 -9.30 -1.05
C PHE A 155 7.01 -10.02 -0.74
N ALA A 156 7.10 -11.09 0.05
CA ALA A 156 5.94 -11.79 0.59
C ALA A 156 5.87 -11.53 2.09
N PRO A 157 4.93 -10.70 2.58
CA PRO A 157 4.82 -10.39 4.00
C PRO A 157 4.38 -11.60 4.83
N GLN A 158 3.62 -12.49 4.23
CA GLN A 158 3.24 -13.80 4.76
C GLN A 158 2.79 -14.73 3.61
N PRO A 159 2.67 -16.05 3.83
CA PRO A 159 2.22 -16.98 2.80
C PRO A 159 0.89 -16.57 2.18
N GLY A 160 0.81 -16.62 0.84
CA GLY A 160 -0.40 -16.29 0.09
C GLY A 160 -0.60 -14.79 -0.20
N TYR A 161 0.36 -13.93 0.16
CA TYR A 161 0.34 -12.50 -0.18
C TYR A 161 1.55 -12.10 -1.03
N VAL A 162 1.33 -11.15 -1.91
CA VAL A 162 2.36 -10.48 -2.68
C VAL A 162 2.32 -9.01 -2.34
N ALA A 163 3.46 -8.40 -2.07
CA ALA A 163 3.58 -6.99 -1.77
C ALA A 163 4.68 -6.34 -2.60
N ALA A 164 4.52 -5.05 -2.80
CA ALA A 164 5.54 -4.20 -3.41
C ALA A 164 5.70 -2.92 -2.59
N LEU A 165 6.94 -2.48 -2.46
CA LEU A 165 7.29 -1.19 -1.91
C LEU A 165 7.97 -0.37 -3.00
N ALA A 166 7.51 0.87 -3.16
CA ALA A 166 8.05 1.84 -4.10
C ALA A 166 8.80 2.94 -3.35
N SER A 167 9.99 3.29 -3.81
CA SER A 167 10.80 4.40 -3.31
C SER A 167 11.71 4.93 -4.41
N ARG A 168 11.98 6.24 -4.42
CA ARG A 168 12.91 6.81 -5.42
C ARG A 168 14.37 6.55 -5.09
N GLU A 169 14.70 6.45 -3.83
CA GLU A 169 16.06 6.19 -3.33
C GLU A 169 15.97 5.18 -2.19
N PRO A 170 15.73 3.88 -2.48
CA PRO A 170 15.61 2.90 -1.42
C PRO A 170 16.93 2.78 -0.66
N PRO A 171 16.89 2.78 0.68
CA PRO A 171 18.08 2.50 1.46
C PRO A 171 18.52 1.04 1.24
N PRO A 172 19.78 0.69 1.52
CA PRO A 172 20.23 -0.70 1.43
C PRO A 172 19.31 -1.64 2.20
N LEU A 173 19.00 -2.81 1.65
CA LEU A 173 18.09 -3.78 2.28
C LEU A 173 18.49 -4.15 3.71
N ALA A 174 19.78 -4.15 4.01
CA ALA A 174 20.30 -4.41 5.36
C ALA A 174 19.87 -3.37 6.42
N SER A 175 19.46 -2.17 6.00
CA SER A 175 18.96 -1.11 6.89
C SER A 175 17.46 -1.17 7.14
N TRP A 176 16.74 -2.08 6.48
CA TRP A 176 15.29 -2.23 6.62
C TRP A 176 14.97 -2.99 7.89
N THR A 177 13.98 -2.50 8.61
CA THR A 177 13.45 -3.19 9.79
C THR A 177 11.98 -3.49 9.56
N ALA A 178 11.63 -4.77 9.59
CA ALA A 178 10.23 -5.21 9.60
C ALA A 178 9.82 -5.56 11.03
N ARG A 179 8.66 -5.08 11.45
CA ARG A 179 8.06 -5.40 12.76
C ARG A 179 6.62 -5.85 12.57
N ARG A 180 6.20 -6.81 13.37
CA ARG A 180 4.82 -7.28 13.38
C ARG A 180 4.11 -6.73 14.61
N LEU A 181 2.97 -6.08 14.38
CA LEU A 181 2.03 -5.70 15.43
C LEU A 181 0.92 -6.76 15.50
N LEU A 182 0.72 -7.35 16.66
CA LEU A 182 -0.37 -8.28 16.91
C LEU A 182 -1.40 -7.60 17.79
N PHE A 183 -2.66 -7.71 17.43
CA PHE A 183 -3.77 -7.33 18.29
C PHE A 183 -4.23 -8.57 19.04
N PRO A 184 -4.55 -8.46 20.34
CA PRO A 184 -5.21 -9.55 21.06
C PRO A 184 -6.59 -9.81 20.41
N ASP A 185 -7.01 -11.07 20.48
CA ASP A 185 -8.34 -11.51 20.03
C ASP A 185 -9.46 -10.86 20.85
#